data_29378981489fe5152bcb2b8310b9c077
#
_entry.id   29378981489fe5152bcb2b8310b9c077
#
_cell.length_a   1.000
_cell.length_b   1.000
_cell.length_c   1.000
_cell.angle_alpha   90.00
_cell.angle_beta   90.00
_cell.angle_gamma   90.00
#
_symmetry.space_group_name_H-M   'P 1'
#
loop_
_entity.id
_entity.type
_entity.pdbx_description
1 polymer ?
#
loop_
_entity_poly.entity_id
_entity_poly.type
_entity_poly.pdbx_seq_one_letter_code
_entity_poly.pdbx_strand_id
1 'polypeptide(L)'
;EIDYLNEDSNPSVRRFQELPLDYRIGSVHLLYNDRDEVVDIDVCAEVFRDIVDQHFGGDLDRVIHLYYDRLLRMVELGGFDILGHADKMHHNAACYRPGLLDESWYDALIHDYFSAVAAKGYIVEINTKALHHLNTFFPNERYFPLLKELGVRVQVNSDSHYPERINSGRPEALAA
;
A
#
# COMPACT_ATOMS: atom_id res chain seq x y z
N GLU A 1 -1.21 11.47 -6.90
CA GLU A 1 -1.53 10.09 -6.55
C GLU A 1 -2.74 9.63 -7.36
N ILE A 2 -2.71 8.40 -7.85
CA ILE A 2 -3.75 7.81 -8.70
C ILE A 2 -4.05 6.41 -8.20
N ASP A 3 -5.33 6.17 -7.86
CA ASP A 3 -5.80 4.87 -7.41
C ASP A 3 -5.94 3.86 -8.55
N TYR A 4 -5.62 2.61 -8.26
CA TYR A 4 -6.14 1.48 -9.01
C TYR A 4 -7.52 1.10 -8.45
N LEU A 5 -8.55 1.41 -9.20
CA LEU A 5 -9.91 0.99 -8.88
C LEU A 5 -10.32 -0.27 -9.65
N ASN A 6 -10.07 -0.28 -10.97
CA ASN A 6 -10.34 -1.40 -11.89
C ASN A 6 -9.59 -1.19 -13.22
N GLU A 7 -9.85 -2.04 -14.23
CA GLU A 7 -9.21 -1.96 -15.55
C GLU A 7 -9.49 -0.64 -16.29
N ASP A 8 -10.63 0.00 -16.04
CA ASP A 8 -11.06 1.24 -16.70
C ASP A 8 -10.64 2.50 -15.90
N SER A 9 -10.19 2.33 -14.66
CA SER A 9 -9.77 3.42 -13.77
C SER A 9 -8.55 3.01 -12.95
N ASN A 10 -7.37 3.31 -13.48
CA ASN A 10 -6.07 3.01 -12.90
C ASN A 10 -4.99 3.94 -13.48
N PRO A 11 -3.76 3.94 -12.93
CA PRO A 11 -2.71 4.86 -13.39
C PRO A 11 -2.38 4.77 -14.87
N SER A 12 -2.53 3.59 -15.52
CA SER A 12 -2.14 3.39 -16.92
C SER A 12 -3.11 3.97 -17.95
N VAL A 13 -4.34 4.33 -17.52
CA VAL A 13 -5.34 4.81 -18.48
C VAL A 13 -4.97 6.17 -19.08
N ARG A 14 -5.31 6.35 -20.35
CA ARG A 14 -4.90 7.47 -21.19
C ARG A 14 -5.14 8.83 -20.54
N ARG A 15 -6.30 9.02 -19.90
CA ARG A 15 -6.67 10.30 -19.26
C ARG A 15 -5.67 10.78 -18.21
N PHE A 16 -5.00 9.85 -17.49
CA PHE A 16 -3.96 10.18 -16.51
C PHE A 16 -2.58 10.31 -17.15
N GLN A 17 -2.32 9.55 -18.24
CA GLN A 17 -1.04 9.60 -18.94
C GLN A 17 -0.87 10.90 -19.75
N GLU A 18 -1.96 11.51 -20.21
CA GLU A 18 -1.94 12.79 -20.93
C GLU A 18 -1.81 14.02 -20.03
N LEU A 19 -1.91 13.86 -18.71
CA LEU A 19 -1.69 14.98 -17.78
C LEU A 19 -0.19 15.37 -17.74
N PRO A 20 0.11 16.70 -17.75
CA PRO A 20 1.48 17.20 -17.69
C PRO A 20 2.04 17.13 -16.27
N LEU A 21 2.26 15.92 -15.77
CA LEU A 21 2.78 15.63 -14.42
C LEU A 21 4.26 15.25 -14.51
N ASP A 22 5.06 15.69 -13.55
CA ASP A 22 6.49 15.34 -13.45
C ASP A 22 6.66 13.87 -13.03
N TYR A 23 5.76 13.36 -12.17
CA TYR A 23 5.69 11.95 -11.75
C TYR A 23 4.28 11.58 -11.27
N ARG A 24 4.02 10.28 -11.18
CA ARG A 24 2.76 9.70 -10.73
C ARG A 24 3.01 8.71 -9.61
N ILE A 25 2.19 8.77 -8.57
CA ILE A 25 2.16 7.77 -7.50
C ILE A 25 0.95 6.88 -7.74
N GLY A 26 1.17 5.56 -7.79
CA GLY A 26 0.10 4.56 -7.91
C GLY A 26 -0.21 3.95 -6.54
N SER A 27 -1.50 3.84 -6.19
CA SER A 27 -1.97 3.37 -4.88
C SER A 27 -3.24 2.52 -4.98
N VAL A 28 -3.55 1.81 -3.91
CA VAL A 28 -4.80 1.06 -3.74
C VAL A 28 -5.40 1.40 -2.39
N HIS A 29 -6.57 2.03 -2.38
CA HIS A 29 -7.34 2.36 -1.17
C HIS A 29 -8.68 1.62 -1.13
N LEU A 30 -9.16 1.15 -2.27
CA LEU A 30 -10.51 0.66 -2.46
C LEU A 30 -10.52 -0.79 -2.91
N LEU A 31 -11.42 -1.58 -2.32
CA LEU A 31 -11.70 -2.96 -2.76
C LEU A 31 -13.16 -3.07 -3.24
N TYR A 32 -13.47 -4.15 -3.96
CA TYR A 32 -14.85 -4.56 -4.22
C TYR A 32 -15.19 -5.78 -3.36
N ASN A 33 -16.36 -5.78 -2.75
CA ASN A 33 -16.91 -6.96 -2.09
C ASN A 33 -17.67 -7.88 -3.07
N ASP A 34 -18.27 -8.95 -2.57
CA ASP A 34 -19.04 -9.92 -3.39
C ASP A 34 -20.31 -9.37 -4.03
N ARG A 35 -20.72 -8.17 -3.62
CA ARG A 35 -21.89 -7.48 -4.16
C ARG A 35 -21.50 -6.39 -5.14
N ASP A 36 -20.24 -6.36 -5.57
CA ASP A 36 -19.66 -5.30 -6.41
C ASP A 36 -19.75 -3.89 -5.77
N GLU A 37 -19.86 -3.81 -4.44
CA GLU A 37 -19.81 -2.55 -3.73
C GLU A 37 -18.36 -2.15 -3.47
N VAL A 38 -18.06 -0.88 -3.73
CA VAL A 38 -16.75 -0.29 -3.43
C VAL A 38 -16.63 -0.06 -1.93
N VAL A 39 -15.54 -0.56 -1.34
CA VAL A 39 -15.26 -0.46 0.09
C VAL A 39 -13.91 0.21 0.28
N ASP A 40 -13.88 1.29 1.04
CA ASP A 40 -12.66 1.98 1.43
C ASP A 40 -11.98 1.24 2.59
N ILE A 41 -10.73 0.80 2.37
CA ILE A 41 -9.91 0.12 3.39
C ILE A 41 -8.85 1.04 4.03
N ASP A 42 -8.75 2.28 3.56
CA ASP A 42 -7.87 3.30 4.13
C ASP A 42 -8.55 4.05 5.28
N VAL A 43 -8.88 3.33 6.30
CA VAL A 43 -9.64 3.79 7.48
C VAL A 43 -8.90 3.45 8.78
N CYS A 44 -9.42 3.87 9.93
CA CYS A 44 -8.88 3.44 11.23
C CYS A 44 -9.20 1.95 11.52
N ALA A 45 -8.46 1.35 12.46
CA ALA A 45 -8.54 -0.07 12.75
C ALA A 45 -9.95 -0.54 13.20
N GLU A 46 -10.69 0.31 13.92
CA GLU A 46 -12.06 0.00 14.35
C GLU A 46 -13.00 -0.12 13.14
N VAL A 47 -12.96 0.87 12.24
CA VAL A 47 -13.79 0.87 11.02
C VAL A 47 -13.36 -0.26 10.08
N PHE A 48 -12.06 -0.53 9.98
CA PHE A 48 -11.56 -1.67 9.20
C PHE A 48 -12.12 -3.01 9.68
N ARG A 49 -12.21 -3.20 11.01
CA ARG A 49 -12.84 -4.38 11.61
C ARG A 49 -14.28 -4.53 11.17
N ASP A 50 -15.06 -3.46 11.29
CA ASP A 50 -16.47 -3.45 10.87
C ASP A 50 -16.61 -3.78 9.37
N ILE A 51 -15.70 -3.27 8.55
CA ILE A 51 -15.65 -3.54 7.11
C ILE A 51 -15.39 -5.03 6.84
N VAL A 52 -14.39 -5.63 7.47
CA VAL A 52 -14.08 -7.07 7.30
C VAL A 52 -15.29 -7.91 7.71
N ASP A 53 -15.90 -7.59 8.84
CA ASP A 53 -17.03 -8.36 9.36
C ASP A 53 -18.30 -8.22 8.48
N GLN A 54 -18.65 -7.00 8.04
CA GLN A 54 -19.92 -6.72 7.36
C GLN A 54 -19.87 -6.91 5.86
N HIS A 55 -18.73 -6.61 5.22
CA HIS A 55 -18.59 -6.65 3.76
C HIS A 55 -17.87 -7.91 3.26
N PHE A 56 -17.09 -8.59 4.12
CA PHE A 56 -16.32 -9.78 3.75
C PHE A 56 -16.58 -10.98 4.66
N GLY A 57 -17.64 -10.93 5.52
CA GLY A 57 -18.05 -12.06 6.37
C GLY A 57 -17.03 -12.48 7.43
N GLY A 58 -16.14 -11.58 7.85
CA GLY A 58 -15.06 -11.85 8.81
C GLY A 58 -13.82 -12.52 8.19
N ASP A 59 -13.78 -12.68 6.86
CA ASP A 59 -12.67 -13.33 6.15
C ASP A 59 -11.53 -12.32 5.85
N LEU A 60 -10.67 -12.11 6.86
CA LEU A 60 -9.50 -11.23 6.73
C LEU A 60 -8.52 -11.72 5.65
N ASP A 61 -8.28 -13.04 5.56
CA ASP A 61 -7.32 -13.59 4.59
C ASP A 61 -7.74 -13.24 3.16
N ARG A 62 -9.02 -13.34 2.89
CA ARG A 62 -9.59 -12.92 1.62
C ARG A 62 -9.38 -11.42 1.35
N VAL A 63 -9.60 -10.56 2.34
CA VAL A 63 -9.37 -9.10 2.19
C VAL A 63 -7.91 -8.83 1.86
N ILE A 64 -6.98 -9.51 2.53
CA ILE A 64 -5.54 -9.40 2.29
C ILE A 64 -5.21 -9.82 0.85
N HIS A 65 -5.66 -10.99 0.41
CA HIS A 65 -5.41 -11.46 -0.96
C HIS A 65 -6.00 -10.51 -2.01
N LEU A 66 -7.23 -10.03 -1.83
CA LEU A 66 -7.84 -9.05 -2.74
C LEU A 66 -7.02 -7.75 -2.84
N TYR A 67 -6.47 -7.28 -1.72
CA TYR A 67 -5.64 -6.07 -1.70
C TYR A 67 -4.35 -6.27 -2.49
N TYR A 68 -3.60 -7.35 -2.21
CA TYR A 68 -2.34 -7.61 -2.89
C TYR A 68 -2.53 -8.01 -4.36
N ASP A 69 -3.60 -8.70 -4.72
CA ASP A 69 -3.96 -8.97 -6.12
C ASP A 69 -4.16 -7.67 -6.92
N ARG A 70 -4.80 -6.65 -6.31
CA ARG A 70 -4.97 -5.33 -6.93
C ARG A 70 -3.68 -4.57 -7.05
N LEU A 71 -2.84 -4.60 -6.02
CA LEU A 71 -1.50 -4.01 -6.08
C LEU A 71 -0.66 -4.65 -7.17
N LEU A 72 -0.64 -5.97 -7.25
CA LEU A 72 0.06 -6.72 -8.31
C LEU A 72 -0.50 -6.37 -9.69
N ARG A 73 -1.82 -6.28 -9.83
CA ARG A 73 -2.44 -5.90 -11.09
C ARG A 73 -2.07 -4.48 -11.51
N MET A 74 -2.05 -3.53 -10.58
CA MET A 74 -1.58 -2.18 -10.83
C MET A 74 -0.10 -2.16 -11.26
N VAL A 75 0.75 -2.95 -10.61
CA VAL A 75 2.18 -3.13 -10.95
C VAL A 75 2.34 -3.70 -12.37
N GLU A 76 1.51 -4.64 -12.77
CA GLU A 76 1.51 -5.20 -14.13
C GLU A 76 1.16 -4.17 -15.20
N LEU A 77 0.08 -3.42 -14.99
CA LEU A 77 -0.43 -2.41 -15.91
C LEU A 77 0.48 -1.18 -16.00
N GLY A 78 1.10 -0.80 -14.90
CA GLY A 78 2.02 0.33 -14.86
C GLY A 78 1.33 1.70 -14.92
N GLY A 79 2.03 2.66 -15.56
CA GLY A 79 1.52 4.03 -15.72
C GLY A 79 1.79 4.95 -14.53
N PHE A 80 2.63 4.52 -13.58
CA PHE A 80 3.11 5.30 -12.45
C PHE A 80 4.62 5.15 -12.28
N ASP A 81 5.23 6.00 -11.50
CA ASP A 81 6.67 6.04 -11.25
C ASP A 81 7.01 5.54 -9.84
N ILE A 82 6.14 5.84 -8.88
CA ILE A 82 6.31 5.55 -7.46
C ILE A 82 5.12 4.73 -6.98
N LEU A 83 5.37 3.63 -6.30
CA LEU A 83 4.36 2.84 -5.61
C LEU A 83 4.12 3.45 -4.24
N GLY A 84 2.91 4.01 -4.02
CA GLY A 84 2.51 4.66 -2.79
C GLY A 84 2.24 3.67 -1.66
N HIS A 85 2.63 4.00 -0.42
CA HIS A 85 2.35 3.27 0.85
C HIS A 85 2.07 1.77 0.68
N ALA A 86 3.04 1.05 0.14
CA ALA A 86 2.98 -0.25 -0.54
C ALA A 86 2.35 -1.43 0.25
N ASP A 87 2.21 -1.34 1.56
CA ASP A 87 1.55 -2.34 2.41
C ASP A 87 0.66 -1.68 3.49
N LYS A 88 0.04 -0.57 3.16
CA LYS A 88 -0.72 0.28 4.09
C LYS A 88 -1.72 -0.48 4.97
N MET A 89 -2.28 -1.58 4.46
CA MET A 89 -3.24 -2.40 5.18
C MET A 89 -2.63 -3.16 6.36
N HIS A 90 -1.30 -3.37 6.42
CA HIS A 90 -0.67 -4.25 7.42
C HIS A 90 -1.03 -3.91 8.87
N HIS A 91 -1.08 -2.61 9.20
CA HIS A 91 -1.40 -2.16 10.55
C HIS A 91 -2.83 -2.56 10.96
N ASN A 92 -3.80 -2.26 10.11
CA ASN A 92 -5.20 -2.58 10.38
C ASN A 92 -5.44 -4.10 10.42
N ALA A 93 -4.81 -4.84 9.53
CA ALA A 93 -4.87 -6.30 9.50
C ALA A 93 -4.26 -6.93 10.76
N ALA A 94 -3.12 -6.42 11.24
CA ALA A 94 -2.50 -6.85 12.49
C ALA A 94 -3.34 -6.49 13.74
N CYS A 95 -4.07 -5.35 13.72
CA CYS A 95 -5.04 -5.01 14.77
C CYS A 95 -6.27 -5.92 14.75
N TYR A 96 -6.69 -6.38 13.58
CA TYR A 96 -7.80 -7.34 13.44
C TYR A 96 -7.38 -8.73 13.94
N ARG A 97 -6.19 -9.21 13.50
CA ARG A 97 -5.62 -10.51 13.90
C ARG A 97 -4.18 -10.34 14.39
N PRO A 98 -3.98 -10.22 15.73
CA PRO A 98 -2.64 -10.18 16.31
C PRO A 98 -1.81 -11.40 15.92
N GLY A 99 -0.55 -11.18 15.55
CA GLY A 99 0.37 -12.23 15.09
C GLY A 99 0.34 -12.51 13.58
N LEU A 100 -0.56 -11.87 12.82
CA LEU A 100 -0.66 -12.03 11.37
C LEU A 100 0.68 -11.83 10.65
N LEU A 101 1.43 -10.79 11.03
CA LEU A 101 2.69 -10.45 10.36
C LEU A 101 3.79 -11.51 10.55
N ASP A 102 3.61 -12.44 11.47
CA ASP A 102 4.54 -13.53 11.74
C ASP A 102 4.06 -14.87 11.12
N GLU A 103 2.91 -14.85 10.43
CA GLU A 103 2.42 -16.01 9.68
C GLU A 103 3.21 -16.19 8.39
N SER A 104 3.70 -17.41 8.14
CA SER A 104 4.59 -17.70 7.01
C SER A 104 3.96 -17.43 5.63
N TRP A 105 2.64 -17.60 5.49
CA TRP A 105 1.94 -17.32 4.24
C TRP A 105 1.88 -15.82 3.97
N TYR A 106 1.70 -14.99 5.02
CA TYR A 106 1.68 -13.53 4.89
C TYR A 106 3.06 -13.01 4.48
N ASP A 107 4.10 -13.50 5.14
CA ASP A 107 5.49 -13.15 4.80
C ASP A 107 5.84 -13.54 3.35
N ALA A 108 5.45 -14.74 2.92
CA ALA A 108 5.64 -15.19 1.54
C ALA A 108 4.89 -14.30 0.53
N LEU A 109 3.65 -13.92 0.83
CA LEU A 109 2.86 -13.02 -0.01
C LEU A 109 3.55 -11.66 -0.21
N ILE A 110 4.07 -11.08 0.88
CA ILE A 110 4.79 -9.80 0.83
C ILE A 110 6.10 -9.93 0.05
N HIS A 111 6.83 -11.04 0.25
CA HIS A 111 8.07 -11.32 -0.49
C HIS A 111 7.82 -11.42 -2.00
N ASP A 112 6.80 -12.15 -2.42
CA ASP A 112 6.42 -12.30 -3.82
C ASP A 112 5.99 -10.95 -4.42
N TYR A 113 5.22 -10.16 -3.66
CA TYR A 113 4.80 -8.83 -4.07
C TYR A 113 5.99 -7.88 -4.31
N PHE A 114 6.89 -7.73 -3.35
CA PHE A 114 8.06 -6.85 -3.55
C PHE A 114 9.03 -7.38 -4.61
N SER A 115 9.12 -8.68 -4.80
CA SER A 115 9.88 -9.27 -5.92
C SER A 115 9.30 -8.86 -7.27
N ALA A 116 7.98 -8.86 -7.42
CA ALA A 116 7.31 -8.38 -8.63
C ALA A 116 7.54 -6.88 -8.87
N VAL A 117 7.46 -6.07 -7.81
CA VAL A 117 7.74 -4.62 -7.86
C VAL A 117 9.19 -4.36 -8.30
N ALA A 118 10.16 -5.08 -7.71
CA ALA A 118 11.58 -4.99 -8.06
C ALA A 118 11.84 -5.35 -9.53
N ALA A 119 11.23 -6.43 -10.01
CA ALA A 119 11.36 -6.88 -11.40
C ALA A 119 10.87 -5.83 -12.43
N LYS A 120 9.93 -4.97 -12.03
CA LYS A 120 9.43 -3.85 -12.86
C LYS A 120 10.26 -2.57 -12.71
N GLY A 121 11.12 -2.48 -11.69
CA GLY A 121 12.00 -1.33 -11.45
C GLY A 121 11.30 -0.09 -10.89
N TYR A 122 10.12 -0.23 -10.29
CA TYR A 122 9.43 0.87 -9.64
C TYR A 122 10.17 1.38 -8.41
N ILE A 123 9.94 2.66 -8.09
CA ILE A 123 10.35 3.24 -6.82
C ILE A 123 9.28 2.89 -5.78
N VAL A 124 9.68 2.43 -4.60
CA VAL A 124 8.75 2.22 -3.47
C VAL A 124 8.80 3.44 -2.54
N GLU A 125 7.64 3.96 -2.23
CA GLU A 125 7.50 5.00 -1.23
C GLU A 125 7.75 4.42 0.18
N ILE A 126 8.61 5.06 0.96
CA ILE A 126 8.63 4.95 2.42
C ILE A 126 7.74 6.07 2.95
N ASN A 127 6.50 5.75 3.24
CA ASN A 127 5.50 6.71 3.71
C ASN A 127 5.58 6.86 5.23
N THR A 128 5.75 8.10 5.70
CA THR A 128 5.96 8.41 7.12
C THR A 128 4.72 8.95 7.83
N LYS A 129 3.57 9.03 7.15
CA LYS A 129 2.32 9.62 7.69
C LYS A 129 1.90 9.02 9.03
N ALA A 130 2.05 7.71 9.17
CA ALA A 130 1.61 6.96 10.33
C ALA A 130 2.62 6.92 11.49
N LEU A 131 3.87 7.33 11.27
CA LEU A 131 4.94 7.12 12.25
C LEU A 131 4.61 7.68 13.64
N HIS A 132 4.13 8.92 13.73
CA HIS A 132 3.94 9.59 15.03
C HIS A 132 2.70 9.14 15.81
N HIS A 133 1.76 8.43 15.18
CA HIS A 133 0.51 8.01 15.86
C HIS A 133 0.31 6.50 15.86
N LEU A 134 0.91 5.77 14.91
CA LEU A 134 0.85 4.32 14.85
C LEU A 134 2.22 3.66 15.07
N ASN A 135 3.30 4.46 15.14
CA ASN A 135 4.68 4.01 15.28
C ASN A 135 5.07 2.98 14.21
N THR A 136 4.69 3.24 12.96
CA THR A 136 5.00 2.38 11.80
C THR A 136 5.18 3.21 10.53
N PHE A 137 5.91 2.64 9.57
CA PHE A 137 6.00 3.13 8.20
C PHE A 137 5.09 2.32 7.27
N PHE A 138 4.89 2.82 6.05
CA PHE A 138 4.36 2.04 4.95
C PHE A 138 5.36 2.05 3.78
N PRO A 139 5.95 0.90 3.39
CA PRO A 139 5.75 -0.41 4.01
C PRO A 139 6.32 -0.50 5.43
N ASN A 140 5.88 -1.54 6.17
CA ASN A 140 6.39 -1.82 7.50
C ASN A 140 7.92 -1.98 7.46
N GLU A 141 8.62 -1.39 8.43
CA GLU A 141 10.09 -1.37 8.51
C GLU A 141 10.73 -2.75 8.55
N ARG A 142 10.01 -3.79 8.95
CA ARG A 142 10.47 -5.18 8.89
C ARG A 142 10.87 -5.62 7.48
N TYR A 143 10.31 -4.97 6.44
CA TYR A 143 10.58 -5.28 5.04
C TYR A 143 11.66 -4.40 4.39
N PHE A 144 12.24 -3.45 5.10
CA PHE A 144 13.34 -2.63 4.57
C PHE A 144 14.57 -3.47 4.16
N PRO A 145 14.97 -4.51 4.94
CA PRO A 145 16.02 -5.43 4.50
C PRO A 145 15.70 -6.15 3.19
N LEU A 146 14.46 -6.58 2.99
CA LEU A 146 14.01 -7.21 1.74
C LEU A 146 14.08 -6.24 0.55
N LEU A 147 13.60 -5.01 0.71
CA LEU A 147 13.68 -3.98 -0.35
C LEU A 147 15.14 -3.72 -0.75
N LYS A 148 16.05 -3.68 0.22
CA LYS A 148 17.49 -3.52 -0.02
C LYS A 148 18.09 -4.73 -0.74
N GLU A 149 17.75 -5.94 -0.33
CA GLU A 149 18.22 -7.20 -0.96
C GLU A 149 17.77 -7.27 -2.42
N LEU A 150 16.51 -6.89 -2.69
CA LEU A 150 15.93 -6.84 -4.04
C LEU A 150 16.44 -5.67 -4.89
N GLY A 151 17.25 -4.76 -4.31
CA GLY A 151 17.77 -3.58 -5.00
C GLY A 151 16.71 -2.55 -5.37
N VAL A 152 15.59 -2.51 -4.65
CA VAL A 152 14.50 -1.57 -4.88
C VAL A 152 14.95 -0.16 -4.51
N ARG A 153 14.71 0.79 -5.41
CA ARG A 153 14.89 2.21 -5.10
C ARG A 153 13.75 2.68 -4.20
N VAL A 154 14.06 3.48 -3.20
CA VAL A 154 13.06 4.01 -2.29
C VAL A 154 13.02 5.53 -2.32
N GLN A 155 11.85 6.10 -2.04
CA GLN A 155 11.65 7.53 -1.82
C GLN A 155 10.87 7.76 -0.54
N VAL A 156 11.40 8.63 0.34
CA VAL A 156 10.74 8.98 1.58
C VAL A 156 9.77 10.14 1.34
N ASN A 157 8.48 9.91 1.63
CA ASN A 157 7.41 10.92 1.56
C ASN A 157 6.62 10.95 2.87
N SER A 158 6.10 12.13 3.21
CA SER A 158 5.29 12.31 4.42
C SER A 158 3.79 12.11 4.20
N ASP A 159 3.34 12.06 2.95
CA ASP A 159 1.91 12.04 2.60
C ASP A 159 1.13 13.11 3.39
N SER A 160 1.72 14.30 3.47
CA SER A 160 1.24 15.37 4.33
C SER A 160 0.01 16.06 3.75
N HIS A 161 -1.02 16.20 4.57
CA HIS A 161 -2.21 16.99 4.28
C HIS A 161 -2.17 18.37 4.96
N TYR A 162 -1.08 18.67 5.69
CA TYR A 162 -0.88 19.90 6.44
C TYR A 162 0.53 20.46 6.20
N PRO A 163 0.68 21.77 5.96
CA PRO A 163 1.99 22.38 5.66
C PRO A 163 3.07 22.10 6.71
N GLU A 164 2.70 22.09 7.99
CA GLU A 164 3.61 21.87 9.13
C GLU A 164 4.13 20.43 9.21
N ARG A 165 3.55 19.49 8.45
CA ARG A 165 3.93 18.08 8.46
C ARG A 165 4.70 17.62 7.21
N ILE A 166 5.08 18.53 6.32
CA ILE A 166 5.74 18.18 5.04
C ILE A 166 7.00 17.32 5.23
N ASN A 167 7.76 17.52 6.31
CA ASN A 167 8.97 16.74 6.63
C ASN A 167 8.80 15.79 7.80
N SER A 168 7.57 15.54 8.23
CA SER A 168 7.26 14.68 9.38
C SER A 168 7.77 13.25 9.14
N GLY A 169 8.53 12.71 10.11
CA GLY A 169 9.07 11.33 10.06
C GLY A 169 10.21 11.10 9.06
N ARG A 170 10.65 12.13 8.31
CA ARG A 170 11.71 11.97 7.32
C ARG A 170 13.08 11.64 7.94
N PRO A 171 13.54 12.30 9.03
CA PRO A 171 14.79 11.93 9.67
C PRO A 171 14.80 10.49 10.16
N GLU A 172 13.70 10.02 10.74
CA GLU A 172 13.54 8.67 11.25
C GLU A 172 13.61 7.64 10.12
N ALA A 173 12.88 7.88 9.02
CA ALA A 173 12.90 7.00 7.86
C ALA A 173 14.28 6.92 7.17
N LEU A 174 15.08 7.99 7.20
CA LEU A 174 16.42 7.99 6.64
C LEU A 174 17.44 7.31 7.56
N ALA A 175 17.11 7.09 8.83
CA ALA A 175 17.95 6.40 9.81
C ALA A 175 17.63 4.91 9.96
N ALA A 176 16.43 4.47 9.52
CA ALA A 176 15.98 3.09 9.56
C ALA A 176 16.55 2.27 8.40
#